data_44552e0870e4334edcf0d449ec6a394c
#
_entry.id   44552e0870e4334edcf0d449ec6a394c
#
_cell.length_a   1.000
_cell.length_b   1.000
_cell.length_c   1.000
_cell.angle_alpha   90.00
_cell.angle_beta   90.00
_cell.angle_gamma   90.00
#
_symmetry.space_group_name_H-M   'P 1'
#
loop_
_entity.id
_entity.type
_entity.pdbx_description
1 polymer ?
#
loop_
_entity_poly.entity_id
_entity_poly.type
_entity_poly.pdbx_seq_one_letter_code
_entity_poly.pdbx_strand_id
1 'polypeptide(L)'
;MEENGVKRANTWIVVALIGLSVSVTAERQAASPPPGPATSAATAQSSTPNGRTYVGSLACKQCHSAVYERWSKTRMANVVTDPKQHPEVVIPDFSKPDPLLTFKLSDVAFVYGTKWKQRYFTKVGNDYFPLGAQWDITHKQWRPYLVAPNTDWWVPHYGPTNGERPTGPLCDGCHSVNYNLQTKTVTEWNVGCERCHGPGSEHVRRPAATTIVNPAKLDFVHANDTCIQCHSQGQPLANPIQGQYYDWPVGFHQGGNLQDFWRLEEHKLGETSFTHFPDGTAHKNRMQGNDFVQSVMYRRGVTCFSCHDVHGTGNNADLIRPVGDVCLTCHGPSSPNGPHSPTLEAHTHHTPGTPGAECVACHMPKIEQEIGDVNVRSHTFAFIAPDMTDQYKIPNSCTATCHSDKNTGWARDTLKSWANVSPWRVGS
;
A
#
# COMPACT_ATOMS: atom_id res chain seq x y z
N MET A 1 -49.05 72.27 32.83
CA MET A 1 -50.06 71.75 33.75
C MET A 1 -50.16 70.30 33.55
N GLU A 2 -49.69 69.75 34.55
CA GLU A 2 -49.76 68.43 35.18
C GLU A 2 -49.12 67.24 34.49
N GLU A 3 -47.98 66.95 35.05
CA GLU A 3 -47.26 65.63 34.98
C GLU A 3 -48.07 64.58 35.73
N ASN A 4 -48.17 63.39 35.14
CA ASN A 4 -48.51 62.20 35.89
C ASN A 4 -47.38 61.15 35.71
N GLY A 5 -46.55 61.16 36.77
CA GLY A 5 -45.49 60.20 36.91
C GLY A 5 -46.03 58.83 37.33
N VAL A 6 -45.67 57.77 36.52
CA VAL A 6 -45.88 56.39 36.92
C VAL A 6 -44.58 55.84 37.51
N LYS A 7 -44.60 55.63 38.83
CA LYS A 7 -43.55 54.92 39.55
C LYS A 7 -43.57 53.44 39.20
N ARG A 8 -42.50 52.95 38.58
CA ARG A 8 -42.25 51.53 38.43
C ARG A 8 -41.56 50.98 39.68
N ALA A 9 -42.21 50.09 40.38
CA ALA A 9 -41.65 49.30 41.47
C ALA A 9 -40.69 48.27 40.94
N ASN A 10 -39.43 48.33 41.37
CA ASN A 10 -38.45 47.30 41.09
C ASN A 10 -38.64 46.16 42.09
N THR A 11 -39.15 45.00 41.58
CA THR A 11 -39.19 43.80 42.38
C THR A 11 -37.89 42.99 42.06
N TRP A 12 -37.04 42.94 43.06
CA TRP A 12 -35.85 42.07 43.01
C TRP A 12 -36.26 40.68 43.31
N ILE A 13 -36.16 39.78 42.30
CA ILE A 13 -36.28 38.36 42.49
C ILE A 13 -34.88 37.85 42.82
N VAL A 14 -34.68 37.41 44.06
CA VAL A 14 -33.48 36.72 44.51
C VAL A 14 -33.63 35.25 44.04
N VAL A 15 -32.91 34.89 42.99
CA VAL A 15 -32.78 33.47 42.57
C VAL A 15 -31.65 32.85 43.41
N ALA A 16 -32.04 32.02 44.36
CA ALA A 16 -31.08 31.17 45.07
C ALA A 16 -30.54 30.10 44.14
N LEU A 17 -29.32 30.25 43.68
CA LEU A 17 -28.58 29.21 42.98
C LEU A 17 -28.14 28.13 43.97
N ILE A 18 -28.88 27.01 44.03
CA ILE A 18 -28.43 25.80 44.66
C ILE A 18 -27.34 25.19 43.76
N GLY A 19 -26.09 25.40 44.17
CA GLY A 19 -24.94 24.77 43.52
C GLY A 19 -24.93 23.26 43.78
N LEU A 20 -25.37 22.44 42.84
CA LEU A 20 -25.04 21.02 42.79
C LEU A 20 -23.59 20.90 42.34
N SER A 21 -22.67 20.71 43.26
CA SER A 21 -21.31 20.30 42.99
C SER A 21 -21.32 18.85 42.55
N VAL A 22 -21.34 18.59 41.23
CA VAL A 22 -21.04 17.27 40.68
C VAL A 22 -19.53 17.10 40.78
N SER A 23 -19.08 16.33 41.75
CA SER A 23 -17.70 15.86 41.84
C SER A 23 -17.50 14.83 40.73
N VAL A 24 -16.93 15.26 39.60
CA VAL A 24 -16.42 14.34 38.59
C VAL A 24 -15.14 13.75 39.17
N THR A 25 -15.25 12.58 39.76
CA THR A 25 -14.10 11.70 40.01
C THR A 25 -13.60 11.26 38.64
N ALA A 26 -12.52 11.89 38.14
CA ALA A 26 -11.77 11.39 37.04
C ALA A 26 -11.14 10.06 37.50
N GLU A 27 -11.77 8.94 37.21
CA GLU A 27 -11.10 7.67 37.20
C GLU A 27 -9.95 7.76 36.19
N ARG A 28 -8.74 7.90 36.69
CA ARG A 28 -7.54 7.63 35.91
C ARG A 28 -7.63 6.19 35.49
N GLN A 29 -8.04 5.94 34.24
CA GLN A 29 -7.74 4.66 33.59
C GLN A 29 -6.23 4.48 33.68
N ALA A 30 -5.82 3.52 34.51
CA ALA A 30 -4.44 3.09 34.57
C ALA A 30 -4.07 2.65 33.15
N ALA A 31 -3.05 3.30 32.57
CA ALA A 31 -2.46 2.85 31.33
C ALA A 31 -2.13 1.36 31.49
N SER A 32 -2.59 0.56 30.56
CA SER A 32 -2.21 -0.85 30.50
C SER A 32 -0.68 -0.94 30.50
N PRO A 33 -0.07 -1.84 31.26
CA PRO A 33 1.37 -2.00 31.25
C PRO A 33 1.80 -2.29 29.80
N PRO A 34 2.98 -1.82 29.36
CA PRO A 34 3.50 -2.16 28.06
C PRO A 34 3.53 -3.68 27.92
N PRO A 35 3.17 -4.25 26.75
CA PRO A 35 3.25 -5.68 26.54
C PRO A 35 4.66 -6.15 26.91
N GLY A 36 4.75 -7.15 27.76
CA GLY A 36 6.02 -7.77 28.15
C GLY A 36 6.77 -8.23 26.89
N PRO A 37 8.09 -8.40 26.96
CA PRO A 37 8.88 -8.75 25.79
C PRO A 37 8.30 -9.99 25.13
N ALA A 38 7.97 -9.87 23.85
CA ALA A 38 7.45 -10.95 23.01
C ALA A 38 8.51 -12.06 22.86
N THR A 39 8.55 -12.96 23.79
CA THR A 39 9.49 -14.10 23.82
C THR A 39 9.08 -15.24 22.90
N SER A 40 8.15 -15.06 21.98
CA SER A 40 7.58 -16.16 21.20
C SER A 40 7.65 -16.04 19.68
N ALA A 41 8.10 -14.93 19.12
CA ALA A 41 8.07 -14.77 17.66
C ALA A 41 9.08 -15.66 16.89
N ALA A 42 10.17 -16.04 17.52
CA ALA A 42 11.26 -16.79 16.86
C ALA A 42 10.97 -18.29 16.64
N THR A 43 10.05 -18.87 17.40
CA THR A 43 9.65 -20.28 17.28
C THR A 43 8.40 -20.51 16.43
N ALA A 44 7.69 -19.44 16.07
CA ALA A 44 6.37 -19.52 15.46
C ALA A 44 6.36 -19.81 13.95
N GLN A 45 7.49 -19.73 13.25
CA GLN A 45 7.51 -19.88 11.77
C GLN A 45 7.50 -21.33 11.29
N SER A 46 7.77 -22.31 12.10
CA SER A 46 7.62 -23.73 11.72
C SER A 46 6.34 -24.38 12.23
N SER A 47 5.63 -23.74 13.16
CA SER A 47 4.35 -24.22 13.68
C SER A 47 3.28 -23.16 13.44
N THR A 48 2.47 -23.38 12.40
CA THR A 48 1.23 -22.62 12.24
C THR A 48 0.31 -22.87 13.44
N PRO A 49 -0.54 -21.90 13.82
CA PRO A 49 -1.58 -22.16 14.80
C PRO A 49 -2.36 -23.43 14.42
N ASN A 50 -2.48 -24.38 15.34
CA ASN A 50 -3.20 -25.65 15.16
C ASN A 50 -2.50 -26.73 14.30
N GLY A 51 -1.17 -26.71 14.11
CA GLY A 51 -0.44 -27.79 13.42
C GLY A 51 -0.73 -27.91 11.91
N ARG A 52 -1.35 -26.91 11.30
CA ARG A 52 -1.56 -26.85 9.84
C ARG A 52 -0.23 -26.58 9.13
N THR A 53 -0.08 -27.13 7.92
CA THR A 53 1.09 -26.94 7.08
C THR A 53 0.71 -26.35 5.72
N TYR A 54 1.67 -25.74 5.06
CA TYR A 54 1.51 -25.22 3.72
C TYR A 54 1.68 -26.35 2.69
N VAL A 55 0.87 -26.33 1.63
CA VAL A 55 0.79 -27.40 0.62
C VAL A 55 1.11 -26.92 -0.80
N GLY A 56 1.24 -25.62 -1.01
CA GLY A 56 1.46 -24.98 -2.31
C GLY A 56 0.21 -24.85 -3.16
N SER A 57 0.22 -23.84 -4.04
CA SER A 57 -0.94 -23.47 -4.87
C SER A 57 -1.39 -24.59 -5.82
N LEU A 58 -0.48 -25.48 -6.23
CA LEU A 58 -0.83 -26.60 -7.10
C LEU A 58 -1.84 -27.57 -6.46
N ALA A 59 -1.79 -27.73 -5.13
CA ALA A 59 -2.77 -28.55 -4.41
C ALA A 59 -4.18 -27.94 -4.48
N CYS A 60 -4.29 -26.61 -4.52
CA CYS A 60 -5.58 -25.90 -4.64
C CYS A 60 -6.22 -26.07 -6.03
N LYS A 61 -5.40 -26.19 -7.08
CA LYS A 61 -5.85 -26.35 -8.47
C LYS A 61 -6.85 -27.49 -8.66
N GLN A 62 -6.70 -28.57 -7.90
CA GLN A 62 -7.52 -29.77 -8.03
C GLN A 62 -9.03 -29.49 -7.84
N CYS A 63 -9.37 -28.57 -6.93
CA CYS A 63 -10.76 -28.19 -6.64
C CYS A 63 -11.11 -26.78 -7.13
N HIS A 64 -10.12 -25.89 -7.24
CA HIS A 64 -10.31 -24.48 -7.60
C HIS A 64 -9.69 -24.14 -8.97
N SER A 65 -9.83 -25.02 -9.97
CA SER A 65 -9.16 -24.91 -11.27
C SER A 65 -9.42 -23.58 -11.97
N ALA A 66 -10.67 -23.11 -12.01
CA ALA A 66 -11.02 -21.86 -12.67
C ALA A 66 -10.40 -20.61 -12.00
N VAL A 67 -10.28 -20.60 -10.68
CA VAL A 67 -9.60 -19.54 -9.92
C VAL A 67 -8.10 -19.63 -10.15
N TYR A 68 -7.54 -20.84 -10.08
CA TYR A 68 -6.12 -21.08 -10.31
C TYR A 68 -5.68 -20.62 -11.71
N GLU A 69 -6.44 -20.92 -12.76
CA GLU A 69 -6.13 -20.53 -14.14
C GLU A 69 -6.15 -19.01 -14.36
N ARG A 70 -6.98 -18.28 -13.62
CA ARG A 70 -6.96 -16.80 -13.64
C ARG A 70 -5.78 -16.26 -12.85
N TRP A 71 -5.61 -16.71 -11.61
CA TRP A 71 -4.54 -16.29 -10.72
C TRP A 71 -3.14 -16.54 -11.31
N SER A 72 -2.91 -17.69 -11.92
CA SER A 72 -1.61 -18.06 -12.49
C SER A 72 -1.12 -17.10 -13.58
N LYS A 73 -2.00 -16.27 -14.14
CA LYS A 73 -1.68 -15.24 -15.14
C LYS A 73 -1.43 -13.86 -14.52
N THR A 74 -1.67 -13.70 -13.21
CA THR A 74 -1.45 -12.43 -12.52
C THR A 74 0.03 -12.15 -12.34
N ARG A 75 0.37 -10.87 -12.11
CA ARG A 75 1.75 -10.49 -11.78
C ARG A 75 2.19 -11.04 -10.43
N MET A 76 1.28 -11.18 -9.49
CA MET A 76 1.57 -11.74 -8.16
C MET A 76 2.01 -13.20 -8.25
N ALA A 77 1.42 -13.98 -9.15
CA ALA A 77 1.82 -15.37 -9.40
C ALA A 77 3.13 -15.51 -10.20
N ASN A 78 3.66 -14.40 -10.77
CA ASN A 78 4.79 -14.41 -11.69
C ASN A 78 5.83 -13.32 -11.36
N VAL A 79 5.93 -12.91 -10.10
CA VAL A 79 6.86 -11.83 -9.71
C VAL A 79 8.29 -12.32 -9.56
N VAL A 80 8.49 -13.61 -9.21
CA VAL A 80 9.78 -14.28 -9.07
C VAL A 80 9.83 -15.45 -10.01
N THR A 81 10.79 -15.49 -10.92
CA THR A 81 10.89 -16.57 -11.93
C THR A 81 12.33 -16.97 -12.16
N ASP A 82 12.57 -18.29 -12.27
CA ASP A 82 13.85 -18.84 -12.68
C ASP A 82 13.99 -18.74 -14.22
N PRO A 83 14.89 -17.89 -14.73
CA PRO A 83 15.06 -17.69 -16.17
C PRO A 83 15.67 -18.90 -16.90
N LYS A 84 16.19 -19.89 -16.17
CA LYS A 84 16.70 -21.15 -16.77
C LYS A 84 15.55 -22.09 -17.13
N GLN A 85 14.46 -22.03 -16.35
CA GLN A 85 13.24 -22.80 -16.63
C GLN A 85 12.27 -22.02 -17.54
N HIS A 86 12.30 -20.70 -17.46
CA HIS A 86 11.41 -19.78 -18.15
C HIS A 86 12.19 -18.65 -18.82
N PRO A 87 12.97 -18.93 -19.89
CA PRO A 87 13.79 -17.92 -20.56
C PRO A 87 12.95 -16.77 -21.17
N GLU A 88 11.70 -17.03 -21.49
CA GLU A 88 10.74 -16.04 -22.04
C GLU A 88 10.42 -14.90 -21.09
N VAL A 89 10.68 -15.03 -19.78
CA VAL A 89 10.42 -13.95 -18.84
C VAL A 89 11.47 -12.85 -18.87
N VAL A 90 12.64 -13.12 -19.47
CA VAL A 90 13.74 -12.14 -19.56
C VAL A 90 13.41 -11.10 -20.61
N ILE A 91 13.24 -9.86 -20.19
CA ILE A 91 12.77 -8.79 -21.07
C ILE A 91 13.90 -8.17 -21.91
N PRO A 92 15.07 -7.78 -21.31
CA PRO A 92 16.16 -7.19 -22.10
C PRO A 92 16.94 -8.24 -22.88
N ASP A 93 17.54 -7.79 -23.94
CA ASP A 93 18.49 -8.58 -24.73
C ASP A 93 19.89 -8.51 -24.09
N PHE A 94 20.26 -9.55 -23.38
CA PHE A 94 21.58 -9.68 -22.73
C PHE A 94 22.76 -9.81 -23.70
N SER A 95 22.53 -9.99 -24.97
CA SER A 95 23.60 -10.02 -25.98
C SER A 95 24.09 -8.62 -26.36
N LYS A 96 23.32 -7.59 -26.07
CA LYS A 96 23.68 -6.21 -26.35
C LYS A 96 24.58 -5.67 -25.22
N PRO A 97 25.75 -5.13 -25.57
CA PRO A 97 26.65 -4.56 -24.58
C PRO A 97 26.02 -3.30 -23.94
N ASP A 98 26.15 -3.20 -22.62
CA ASP A 98 25.81 -2.01 -21.87
C ASP A 98 26.81 -1.83 -20.73
N PRO A 99 27.29 -0.62 -20.45
CA PRO A 99 28.28 -0.38 -19.38
C PRO A 99 27.80 -0.78 -17.98
N LEU A 100 26.49 -0.79 -17.75
CA LEU A 100 25.90 -1.20 -16.46
C LEU A 100 25.73 -2.70 -16.34
N LEU A 101 25.78 -3.44 -17.45
CA LEU A 101 25.60 -4.89 -17.49
C LEU A 101 26.93 -5.60 -17.16
N THR A 102 27.25 -5.67 -15.89
CA THR A 102 28.50 -6.30 -15.36
C THR A 102 28.37 -7.80 -15.07
N PHE A 103 27.26 -8.41 -15.42
CA PHE A 103 26.95 -9.83 -15.21
C PHE A 103 26.32 -10.45 -16.45
N LYS A 104 26.32 -11.76 -16.54
CA LYS A 104 25.73 -12.53 -17.64
C LYS A 104 24.41 -13.13 -17.22
N LEU A 105 23.55 -13.48 -18.16
CA LEU A 105 22.29 -14.17 -17.88
C LEU A 105 22.52 -15.51 -17.15
N SER A 106 23.64 -16.19 -17.40
CA SER A 106 24.02 -17.41 -16.68
C SER A 106 24.24 -17.22 -15.18
N ASP A 107 24.54 -16.03 -14.74
CA ASP A 107 24.76 -15.69 -13.32
C ASP A 107 23.44 -15.44 -12.57
N VAL A 108 22.35 -15.31 -13.31
CA VAL A 108 21.02 -15.03 -12.78
C VAL A 108 20.36 -16.31 -12.31
N ALA A 109 20.01 -16.36 -11.05
CA ALA A 109 19.21 -17.42 -10.44
C ALA A 109 17.72 -17.10 -10.50
N PHE A 110 17.35 -15.84 -10.22
CA PHE A 110 15.98 -15.37 -10.30
C PHE A 110 15.87 -13.99 -10.94
N VAL A 111 14.75 -13.79 -11.62
CA VAL A 111 14.28 -12.50 -12.13
C VAL A 111 13.09 -12.05 -11.27
N TYR A 112 13.11 -10.82 -10.78
CA TYR A 112 12.01 -10.22 -10.01
C TYR A 112 11.40 -9.06 -10.78
N GLY A 113 10.08 -9.12 -10.97
CA GLY A 113 9.27 -8.06 -11.57
C GLY A 113 9.05 -8.18 -13.07
N THR A 114 7.86 -7.73 -13.49
CA THR A 114 7.36 -7.89 -14.88
C THR A 114 6.64 -6.63 -15.41
N LYS A 115 6.59 -5.52 -14.65
CA LYS A 115 5.76 -4.36 -15.03
C LYS A 115 6.54 -3.07 -15.23
N TRP A 116 7.24 -2.63 -14.20
CA TRP A 116 7.92 -1.33 -14.22
C TRP A 116 9.42 -1.49 -14.36
N LYS A 117 9.94 -2.45 -13.63
CA LYS A 117 11.35 -2.83 -13.60
C LYS A 117 11.50 -4.33 -13.51
N GLN A 118 12.64 -4.81 -13.97
CA GLN A 118 13.07 -6.19 -13.81
C GLN A 118 14.43 -6.20 -13.12
N ARG A 119 14.51 -6.92 -12.00
CA ARG A 119 15.72 -7.06 -11.18
C ARG A 119 16.25 -8.48 -11.30
N TYR A 120 17.54 -8.61 -11.16
CA TYR A 120 18.25 -9.87 -11.34
C TYR A 120 18.97 -10.23 -10.06
N PHE A 121 18.89 -11.51 -9.69
CA PHE A 121 19.44 -11.99 -8.43
C PHE A 121 20.30 -13.22 -8.69
N THR A 122 21.48 -13.26 -8.05
CA THR A 122 22.37 -14.42 -8.04
C THR A 122 22.19 -15.22 -6.76
N LYS A 123 22.56 -16.50 -6.79
CA LYS A 123 22.52 -17.38 -5.63
C LYS A 123 23.92 -17.57 -5.05
N VAL A 124 24.07 -17.34 -3.73
CA VAL A 124 25.30 -17.62 -3.00
C VAL A 124 24.94 -18.44 -1.75
N GLY A 125 25.37 -19.68 -1.72
CA GLY A 125 24.91 -20.61 -0.68
C GLY A 125 23.39 -20.84 -0.73
N ASN A 126 22.72 -20.56 0.38
CA ASN A 126 21.26 -20.65 0.46
C ASN A 126 20.55 -19.29 0.30
N ASP A 127 21.31 -18.22 0.09
CA ASP A 127 20.76 -16.87 -0.07
C ASP A 127 20.80 -16.42 -1.53
N TYR A 128 19.97 -15.41 -1.81
CA TYR A 128 19.95 -14.69 -3.09
C TYR A 128 20.39 -13.24 -2.83
N PHE A 129 21.09 -12.67 -3.80
CA PHE A 129 21.62 -11.30 -3.70
C PHE A 129 21.35 -10.55 -5.00
N PRO A 130 20.98 -9.25 -4.92
CA PRO A 130 20.74 -8.45 -6.11
C PRO A 130 22.04 -8.22 -6.90
N LEU A 131 21.93 -8.27 -8.22
CA LEU A 131 22.98 -7.89 -9.16
C LEU A 131 22.96 -6.36 -9.42
N GLY A 132 24.05 -5.83 -9.96
CA GLY A 132 24.33 -4.39 -10.00
C GLY A 132 23.48 -3.55 -10.94
N ALA A 133 22.67 -4.18 -11.82
CA ALA A 133 21.80 -3.47 -12.74
C ALA A 133 20.36 -4.03 -12.72
N GLN A 134 19.42 -3.16 -13.08
CA GLN A 134 18.01 -3.48 -13.27
C GLN A 134 17.53 -2.92 -14.61
N TRP A 135 16.54 -3.58 -15.21
CA TRP A 135 15.94 -3.14 -16.45
C TRP A 135 14.74 -2.25 -16.19
N ASP A 136 14.76 -1.03 -16.72
CA ASP A 136 13.61 -0.13 -16.79
C ASP A 136 12.75 -0.53 -17.98
N ILE A 137 11.61 -1.14 -17.69
CA ILE A 137 10.71 -1.68 -18.72
C ILE A 137 10.05 -0.57 -19.51
N THR A 138 9.76 0.56 -18.89
CA THR A 138 9.10 1.71 -19.52
C THR A 138 10.01 2.36 -20.56
N HIS A 139 11.27 2.62 -20.19
CA HIS A 139 12.23 3.31 -21.06
C HIS A 139 13.12 2.36 -21.86
N LYS A 140 12.98 1.03 -21.64
CA LYS A 140 13.76 -0.01 -22.33
C LYS A 140 15.27 0.24 -22.23
N GLN A 141 15.76 0.48 -21.00
CA GLN A 141 17.16 0.76 -20.71
C GLN A 141 17.62 0.14 -19.40
N TRP A 142 18.91 -0.11 -19.30
CA TRP A 142 19.53 -0.48 -18.05
C TRP A 142 19.64 0.71 -17.12
N ARG A 143 19.44 0.48 -15.83
CA ARG A 143 19.71 1.43 -14.75
C ARG A 143 20.52 0.75 -13.67
N PRO A 144 21.37 1.48 -12.92
CA PRO A 144 22.05 0.90 -11.78
C PRO A 144 21.02 0.44 -10.73
N TYR A 145 21.33 -0.68 -10.09
CA TYR A 145 20.55 -1.13 -8.94
C TYR A 145 21.44 -1.10 -7.69
N LEU A 146 21.47 0.04 -7.05
CA LEU A 146 22.16 0.28 -5.79
C LEU A 146 21.17 0.92 -4.83
N VAL A 147 21.22 0.52 -3.57
CA VAL A 147 20.44 1.16 -2.51
C VAL A 147 21.29 2.27 -1.90
N ALA A 148 20.83 3.51 -2.05
CA ALA A 148 21.55 4.66 -1.54
C ALA A 148 21.57 4.66 0.00
N PRO A 149 22.62 5.19 0.63
CA PRO A 149 22.66 5.39 2.08
C PRO A 149 21.49 6.25 2.57
N ASN A 150 21.03 6.00 3.79
CA ASN A 150 19.97 6.77 4.46
C ASN A 150 18.63 6.82 3.69
N THR A 151 18.32 5.78 2.92
CA THR A 151 17.07 5.72 2.13
C THR A 151 15.96 5.00 2.83
N ASP A 152 16.27 4.08 3.73
CA ASP A 152 15.27 3.29 4.46
C ASP A 152 15.81 2.90 5.83
N TRP A 153 14.94 2.57 6.80
CA TRP A 153 15.31 2.23 8.17
C TRP A 153 16.24 1.00 8.26
N TRP A 154 16.14 0.06 7.32
CA TRP A 154 16.95 -1.16 7.29
C TRP A 154 18.35 -0.96 6.70
N VAL A 155 18.57 0.10 5.91
CA VAL A 155 19.84 0.36 5.21
C VAL A 155 21.05 0.43 6.14
N PRO A 156 20.97 1.04 7.34
CA PRO A 156 22.10 1.07 8.28
C PRO A 156 22.52 -0.31 8.82
N HIS A 157 21.70 -1.32 8.66
CA HIS A 157 21.89 -2.66 9.22
C HIS A 157 22.52 -3.65 8.24
N TYR A 158 22.72 -3.25 6.99
CA TYR A 158 23.31 -4.06 5.93
C TYR A 158 24.50 -3.31 5.32
N GLY A 159 25.46 -4.08 4.79
CA GLY A 159 26.60 -3.50 4.09
C GLY A 159 26.19 -2.65 2.88
N PRO A 160 27.09 -1.77 2.38
CA PRO A 160 26.77 -0.81 1.32
C PRO A 160 26.60 -1.46 -0.05
N THR A 161 27.07 -2.70 -0.25
CA THR A 161 27.02 -3.37 -1.53
C THR A 161 25.85 -4.34 -1.64
N ASN A 162 25.37 -4.58 -2.87
CA ASN A 162 24.31 -5.56 -3.11
C ASN A 162 24.66 -6.98 -2.66
N GLY A 163 25.96 -7.36 -2.71
CA GLY A 163 26.44 -8.66 -2.22
C GLY A 163 26.34 -8.87 -0.71
N GLU A 164 26.01 -7.81 0.04
CA GLU A 164 25.79 -7.85 1.50
C GLU A 164 24.32 -7.72 1.89
N ARG A 165 23.43 -7.69 0.91
CA ARG A 165 21.97 -7.48 1.09
C ARG A 165 21.16 -8.67 0.61
N PRO A 166 21.05 -9.74 1.41
CA PRO A 166 20.32 -10.94 1.01
C PRO A 166 18.82 -10.66 0.84
N THR A 167 18.19 -11.35 -0.12
CA THR A 167 16.78 -11.15 -0.41
C THR A 167 15.85 -11.69 0.67
N GLY A 168 16.24 -12.74 1.38
CA GLY A 168 15.44 -13.36 2.41
C GLY A 168 14.86 -12.35 3.42
N PRO A 169 15.71 -11.59 4.12
CA PRO A 169 15.25 -10.56 5.04
C PRO A 169 14.54 -9.38 4.38
N LEU A 170 14.86 -9.03 3.13
CA LEU A 170 14.43 -7.79 2.50
C LEU A 170 13.27 -7.95 1.48
N CYS A 171 13.11 -9.14 0.91
CA CYS A 171 12.20 -9.35 -0.22
C CYS A 171 11.33 -10.60 -0.08
N ASP A 172 11.93 -11.73 0.33
CA ASP A 172 11.34 -13.05 0.10
C ASP A 172 10.13 -13.33 0.99
N GLY A 173 10.02 -12.67 2.13
CA GLY A 173 8.83 -12.76 2.97
C GLY A 173 7.55 -12.27 2.29
N CYS A 174 7.63 -11.30 1.35
CA CYS A 174 6.51 -10.84 0.54
C CYS A 174 6.40 -11.58 -0.79
N HIS A 175 7.52 -12.05 -1.35
CA HIS A 175 7.62 -12.63 -2.67
C HIS A 175 7.60 -14.17 -2.67
N SER A 176 7.20 -14.78 -1.55
CA SER A 176 7.07 -16.23 -1.41
C SER A 176 5.98 -16.60 -0.41
N VAL A 177 5.68 -17.89 -0.35
CA VAL A 177 4.83 -18.49 0.68
C VAL A 177 5.71 -19.22 1.68
N ASN A 178 5.53 -18.91 2.98
CA ASN A 178 6.17 -19.61 4.10
C ASN A 178 7.71 -19.60 4.03
N TYR A 179 8.31 -18.42 3.90
CA TYR A 179 9.78 -18.30 3.99
C TYR A 179 10.25 -18.73 5.39
N ASN A 180 11.12 -19.73 5.42
CA ASN A 180 11.72 -20.24 6.66
C ASN A 180 13.00 -19.48 6.98
N LEU A 181 13.06 -18.81 8.14
CA LEU A 181 14.19 -17.96 8.54
C LEU A 181 15.51 -18.72 8.72
N GLN A 182 15.45 -20.00 9.12
CA GLN A 182 16.63 -20.80 9.44
C GLN A 182 17.17 -21.49 8.19
N THR A 183 16.30 -22.18 7.45
CA THR A 183 16.71 -22.95 6.26
C THR A 183 16.76 -22.11 5.00
N LYS A 184 16.15 -20.91 5.03
CA LYS A 184 16.02 -19.99 3.88
C LYS A 184 15.27 -20.60 2.69
N THR A 185 14.39 -21.55 2.99
CA THR A 185 13.54 -22.22 2.02
C THR A 185 12.12 -21.68 2.04
N VAL A 186 11.40 -21.88 0.97
CA VAL A 186 10.00 -21.48 0.79
C VAL A 186 9.15 -22.69 0.43
N THR A 187 7.86 -22.65 0.71
CA THR A 187 6.92 -23.64 0.17
C THR A 187 6.75 -23.44 -1.34
N GLU A 188 6.60 -22.20 -1.77
CA GLU A 188 6.61 -21.80 -3.18
C GLU A 188 7.07 -20.35 -3.33
N TRP A 189 7.70 -20.05 -4.46
CA TRP A 189 7.98 -18.67 -4.86
C TRP A 189 6.71 -17.99 -5.36
N ASN A 190 6.73 -16.67 -5.39
CA ASN A 190 5.60 -15.82 -5.74
C ASN A 190 4.53 -15.70 -4.63
N VAL A 191 3.50 -14.92 -4.91
CA VAL A 191 2.37 -14.73 -4.00
C VAL A 191 1.35 -15.83 -4.29
N GLY A 192 1.58 -17.02 -3.71
CA GLY A 192 0.71 -18.18 -3.83
C GLY A 192 -0.60 -18.05 -3.06
N CYS A 193 -1.51 -18.99 -3.30
CA CYS A 193 -2.84 -19.00 -2.67
C CYS A 193 -2.77 -18.87 -1.14
N GLU A 194 -1.85 -19.60 -0.53
CA GLU A 194 -1.71 -19.65 0.93
C GLU A 194 -1.07 -18.38 1.52
N ARG A 195 -0.54 -17.48 0.68
CA ARG A 195 -0.07 -16.18 1.16
C ARG A 195 -1.23 -15.28 1.64
N CYS A 196 -2.42 -15.51 1.10
CA CYS A 196 -3.66 -14.81 1.48
C CYS A 196 -4.62 -15.69 2.28
N HIS A 197 -4.62 -16.99 2.05
CA HIS A 197 -5.56 -17.93 2.63
C HIS A 197 -5.01 -18.71 3.84
N GLY A 198 -3.71 -18.60 4.12
CA GLY A 198 -3.04 -19.37 5.18
C GLY A 198 -2.86 -20.84 4.83
N PRO A 199 -2.29 -21.65 5.75
CA PRO A 199 -1.90 -23.02 5.50
C PRO A 199 -3.08 -23.94 5.19
N GLY A 200 -3.01 -24.60 4.02
CA GLY A 200 -4.12 -25.32 3.39
C GLY A 200 -4.22 -26.81 3.72
N SER A 201 -3.28 -27.41 4.47
CA SER A 201 -3.27 -28.86 4.67
C SER A 201 -4.55 -29.43 5.26
N GLU A 202 -5.16 -28.74 6.23
CA GLU A 202 -6.43 -29.17 6.79
C GLU A 202 -7.59 -29.02 5.81
N HIS A 203 -7.59 -27.91 5.04
CA HIS A 203 -8.63 -27.66 4.06
C HIS A 203 -8.60 -28.70 2.91
N VAL A 204 -7.43 -29.06 2.42
CA VAL A 204 -7.29 -30.12 1.41
C VAL A 204 -7.80 -31.46 1.94
N ARG A 205 -7.51 -31.78 3.19
CA ARG A 205 -7.96 -33.05 3.81
C ARG A 205 -9.47 -33.04 4.12
N ARG A 206 -10.01 -31.90 4.56
CA ARG A 206 -11.41 -31.72 4.99
C ARG A 206 -11.92 -30.37 4.52
N PRO A 207 -12.37 -30.26 3.28
CA PRO A 207 -12.85 -28.99 2.70
C PRO A 207 -14.04 -28.43 3.50
N ALA A 208 -13.84 -27.28 4.13
CA ALA A 208 -14.87 -26.53 4.84
C ALA A 208 -14.44 -25.04 4.94
N ALA A 209 -15.41 -24.14 5.02
CA ALA A 209 -15.14 -22.70 5.16
C ALA A 209 -14.36 -22.36 6.45
N THR A 210 -14.41 -23.22 7.46
CA THR A 210 -13.72 -23.04 8.75
C THR A 210 -12.29 -23.58 8.78
N THR A 211 -11.87 -24.31 7.73
CA THR A 211 -10.55 -24.94 7.68
C THR A 211 -9.50 -24.14 6.88
N ILE A 212 -9.90 -23.01 6.32
CA ILE A 212 -9.06 -22.06 5.57
C ILE A 212 -9.52 -20.63 5.86
N VAL A 213 -8.63 -19.67 5.77
CA VAL A 213 -9.02 -18.24 5.86
C VAL A 213 -9.59 -17.79 4.51
N ASN A 214 -10.71 -17.09 4.56
CA ASN A 214 -11.22 -16.35 3.42
C ASN A 214 -11.17 -14.85 3.74
N PRO A 215 -10.21 -14.09 3.22
CA PRO A 215 -10.05 -12.67 3.54
C PRO A 215 -11.31 -11.83 3.33
N ALA A 216 -12.14 -12.16 2.33
CA ALA A 216 -13.39 -11.46 2.07
C ALA A 216 -14.49 -11.71 3.13
N LYS A 217 -14.26 -12.62 4.09
CA LYS A 217 -15.16 -12.90 5.21
C LYS A 217 -14.67 -12.34 6.54
N LEU A 218 -13.49 -11.74 6.55
CA LEU A 218 -12.94 -11.05 7.71
C LEU A 218 -13.60 -9.66 7.85
N ASP A 219 -13.48 -9.05 9.03
CA ASP A 219 -13.78 -7.63 9.15
C ASP A 219 -12.82 -6.80 8.29
N PHE A 220 -13.15 -5.52 8.09
CA PHE A 220 -12.44 -4.70 7.11
C PHE A 220 -10.96 -4.45 7.48
N VAL A 221 -10.59 -4.50 8.77
CA VAL A 221 -9.20 -4.34 9.20
C VAL A 221 -8.39 -5.55 8.78
N HIS A 222 -8.76 -6.75 9.24
CA HIS A 222 -8.07 -8.00 8.92
C HIS A 222 -8.10 -8.33 7.41
N ALA A 223 -9.20 -7.94 6.74
CA ALA A 223 -9.31 -8.06 5.28
C ALA A 223 -8.24 -7.21 4.55
N ASN A 224 -8.06 -5.96 4.98
CA ASN A 224 -7.03 -5.06 4.43
C ASN A 224 -5.62 -5.50 4.83
N ASP A 225 -5.41 -5.99 6.05
CA ASP A 225 -4.13 -6.49 6.55
C ASP A 225 -3.55 -7.60 5.65
N THR A 226 -4.42 -8.40 5.03
CA THR A 226 -4.03 -9.39 4.03
C THR A 226 -3.24 -8.79 2.87
N CYS A 227 -3.52 -7.55 2.48
CA CYS A 227 -2.81 -6.84 1.40
C CYS A 227 -1.67 -5.97 1.95
N ILE A 228 -1.95 -5.25 3.04
CA ILE A 228 -1.03 -4.28 3.64
C ILE A 228 0.28 -4.94 4.09
N GLN A 229 0.26 -6.20 4.52
CA GLN A 229 1.46 -6.95 4.88
C GLN A 229 2.59 -6.91 3.83
N CYS A 230 2.25 -6.70 2.57
CA CYS A 230 3.18 -6.62 1.44
C CYS A 230 3.14 -5.26 0.73
N HIS A 231 1.97 -4.63 0.69
CA HIS A 231 1.76 -3.34 0.04
C HIS A 231 1.90 -2.15 1.00
N SER A 232 2.91 -2.21 1.87
CA SER A 232 3.27 -1.12 2.78
C SER A 232 4.77 -1.04 3.02
N GLN A 233 5.24 0.12 3.44
CA GLN A 233 6.54 0.33 4.07
C GLN A 233 6.36 0.36 5.60
N GLY A 234 7.32 -0.21 6.31
CA GLY A 234 7.29 -0.30 7.77
C GLY A 234 8.42 -1.18 8.28
N GLN A 235 8.29 -1.63 9.52
CA GLN A 235 9.27 -2.54 10.13
C GLN A 235 8.60 -3.50 11.13
N PRO A 236 9.14 -4.72 11.30
CA PRO A 236 8.68 -5.64 12.33
C PRO A 236 8.79 -5.02 13.73
N LEU A 237 7.81 -5.31 14.61
CA LEU A 237 7.84 -4.82 15.99
C LEU A 237 9.03 -5.38 16.78
N ALA A 238 9.37 -6.65 16.54
CA ALA A 238 10.55 -7.30 17.12
C ALA A 238 11.62 -7.40 16.03
N ASN A 239 12.54 -6.44 15.98
CA ASN A 239 13.64 -6.38 15.02
C ASN A 239 14.90 -5.88 15.72
N PRO A 240 16.03 -6.61 15.71
CA PRO A 240 16.33 -7.79 14.90
C PRO A 240 15.65 -9.08 15.41
N ILE A 241 15.42 -10.01 14.48
CA ILE A 241 14.93 -11.36 14.77
C ILE A 241 16.08 -12.33 14.51
N GLN A 242 16.46 -13.12 15.50
CA GLN A 242 17.61 -14.02 15.42
C GLN A 242 18.91 -13.33 14.95
N GLY A 243 19.10 -12.07 15.37
CA GLY A 243 20.27 -11.26 15.01
C GLY A 243 20.25 -10.64 13.61
N GLN A 244 19.16 -10.80 12.84
CA GLN A 244 19.01 -10.26 11.50
C GLN A 244 17.83 -9.30 11.41
N TYR A 245 17.98 -8.22 10.64
CA TYR A 245 16.92 -7.23 10.42
C TYR A 245 16.06 -7.61 9.20
N TYR A 246 14.73 -7.54 9.35
CA TYR A 246 13.76 -7.91 8.33
C TYR A 246 12.92 -6.70 7.89
N ASP A 247 12.57 -6.64 6.61
CA ASP A 247 11.73 -5.61 5.98
C ASP A 247 10.35 -6.15 5.56
N TRP A 248 9.81 -7.06 6.33
CA TRP A 248 8.47 -7.62 6.16
C TRP A 248 7.94 -8.16 7.50
N PRO A 249 6.60 -8.31 7.68
CA PRO A 249 5.99 -8.69 8.96
C PRO A 249 6.23 -10.16 9.31
N VAL A 250 7.40 -10.44 9.87
CA VAL A 250 7.79 -11.79 10.29
C VAL A 250 6.82 -12.32 11.36
N GLY A 251 6.33 -13.53 11.14
CA GLY A 251 5.38 -14.19 12.06
C GLY A 251 3.91 -13.87 11.79
N PHE A 252 3.59 -12.87 10.94
CA PHE A 252 2.21 -12.59 10.59
C PHE A 252 1.56 -13.76 9.85
N HIS A 253 0.35 -14.10 10.24
CA HIS A 253 -0.47 -15.15 9.65
C HIS A 253 -1.86 -14.63 9.29
N GLN A 254 -2.46 -15.21 8.28
CA GLN A 254 -3.71 -14.75 7.74
C GLN A 254 -4.87 -14.81 8.74
N GLY A 255 -5.65 -13.75 8.84
CA GLY A 255 -6.70 -13.58 9.83
C GLY A 255 -6.23 -13.08 11.19
N GLY A 256 -4.91 -12.91 11.38
CA GLY A 256 -4.33 -12.22 12.53
C GLY A 256 -4.34 -10.71 12.36
N ASN A 257 -4.01 -9.99 13.41
CA ASN A 257 -3.91 -8.55 13.42
C ASN A 257 -2.49 -8.13 13.02
N LEU A 258 -2.34 -7.44 11.89
CA LEU A 258 -1.03 -7.08 11.35
C LEU A 258 -0.25 -6.15 12.29
N GLN A 259 -0.92 -5.28 13.02
CA GLN A 259 -0.28 -4.36 13.97
C GLN A 259 0.46 -5.07 15.12
N ASP A 260 0.18 -6.37 15.38
CA ASP A 260 0.91 -7.15 16.36
C ASP A 260 2.29 -7.62 15.87
N PHE A 261 2.57 -7.46 14.59
CA PHE A 261 3.80 -7.91 13.90
C PHE A 261 4.53 -6.78 13.16
N TRP A 262 3.80 -5.74 12.75
CA TRP A 262 4.29 -4.73 11.81
C TRP A 262 3.88 -3.34 12.23
N ARG A 263 4.82 -2.42 12.25
CA ARG A 263 4.58 -0.99 12.39
C ARG A 263 4.79 -0.32 11.05
N LEU A 264 3.73 0.30 10.54
CA LEU A 264 3.83 1.10 9.32
C LEU A 264 4.84 2.23 9.50
N GLU A 265 5.52 2.59 8.41
CA GLU A 265 6.43 3.74 8.41
C GLU A 265 5.66 5.00 8.78
N GLU A 266 6.17 5.70 9.78
CA GLU A 266 5.58 6.92 10.31
C GLU A 266 6.13 8.15 9.57
N HIS A 267 5.33 9.20 9.51
CA HIS A 267 5.72 10.50 9.01
C HIS A 267 5.43 11.58 10.05
N LYS A 268 6.11 12.71 9.94
CA LYS A 268 5.80 13.91 10.70
C LYS A 268 5.34 15.00 9.74
N LEU A 269 4.18 15.57 10.03
CA LEU A 269 3.64 16.67 9.22
C LEU A 269 4.63 17.84 9.13
N GLY A 270 4.84 18.32 7.92
CA GLY A 270 5.80 19.37 7.63
C GLY A 270 7.24 18.89 7.35
N GLU A 271 7.57 17.61 7.58
CA GLU A 271 8.88 17.04 7.31
C GLU A 271 8.87 16.15 6.07
N THR A 272 9.80 16.36 5.15
CA THR A 272 10.05 15.43 4.04
C THR A 272 10.90 14.27 4.53
N SER A 273 10.46 13.04 4.31
CA SER A 273 11.26 11.84 4.52
C SER A 273 11.55 11.11 3.21
N PHE A 274 12.34 10.06 3.25
CA PHE A 274 12.52 9.18 2.09
C PHE A 274 11.21 8.55 1.64
N THR A 275 10.31 8.26 2.56
CA THR A 275 9.07 7.52 2.33
C THR A 275 7.86 8.42 2.11
N HIS A 276 7.83 9.62 2.69
CA HIS A 276 6.64 10.48 2.69
C HIS A 276 6.94 11.92 2.27
N PHE A 277 5.96 12.53 1.61
CA PHE A 277 5.85 13.98 1.48
C PHE A 277 5.47 14.63 2.82
N PRO A 278 5.68 15.95 3.00
CA PRO A 278 5.40 16.63 4.27
C PRO A 278 3.93 16.59 4.72
N ASP A 279 2.99 16.31 3.83
CA ASP A 279 1.57 16.15 4.14
C ASP A 279 1.20 14.73 4.59
N GLY A 280 2.16 13.80 4.58
CA GLY A 280 1.97 12.40 4.92
C GLY A 280 1.60 11.49 3.76
N THR A 281 1.48 12.04 2.54
CA THR A 281 1.26 11.22 1.35
C THR A 281 2.52 10.41 1.02
N ALA A 282 2.36 9.18 0.59
CA ALA A 282 3.45 8.30 0.22
C ALA A 282 4.25 8.84 -0.98
N HIS A 283 5.58 8.74 -0.89
CA HIS A 283 6.51 9.15 -1.94
C HIS A 283 7.17 7.96 -2.64
N LYS A 284 7.13 6.77 -2.05
CA LYS A 284 7.75 5.56 -2.59
C LYS A 284 6.71 4.52 -2.98
N ASN A 285 7.08 3.66 -3.92
CA ASN A 285 6.29 2.50 -4.27
C ASN A 285 6.14 1.52 -3.09
N ARG A 286 5.22 0.59 -3.20
CA ARG A 286 4.86 -0.37 -2.15
C ARG A 286 4.21 0.29 -0.92
N MET A 287 3.69 1.50 -1.06
CA MET A 287 3.09 2.23 0.05
C MET A 287 1.57 2.42 -0.08
N GLN A 288 0.92 1.63 -0.92
CA GLN A 288 -0.53 1.71 -1.12
C GLN A 288 -1.30 1.54 0.20
N GLY A 289 -0.81 0.68 1.09
CA GLY A 289 -1.39 0.49 2.43
C GLY A 289 -1.20 1.70 3.33
N ASN A 290 0.01 2.32 3.33
CA ASN A 290 0.28 3.53 4.12
C ASN A 290 -0.66 4.68 3.71
N ASP A 291 -0.86 4.87 2.41
CA ASP A 291 -1.80 5.87 1.88
C ASP A 291 -3.25 5.50 2.21
N PHE A 292 -3.64 4.24 1.96
CA PHE A 292 -5.03 3.81 2.08
C PHE A 292 -5.56 3.92 3.51
N VAL A 293 -4.79 3.55 4.53
CA VAL A 293 -5.23 3.64 5.94
C VAL A 293 -5.50 5.09 6.39
N GLN A 294 -4.94 6.08 5.70
CA GLN A 294 -5.19 7.50 5.94
C GLN A 294 -6.49 7.98 5.24
N SER A 295 -6.98 7.23 4.26
CA SER A 295 -8.11 7.65 3.43
C SER A 295 -9.44 7.62 4.19
N VAL A 296 -10.39 8.44 3.73
CA VAL A 296 -11.77 8.40 4.23
C VAL A 296 -12.43 7.06 3.91
N MET A 297 -12.09 6.45 2.78
CA MET A 297 -12.66 5.16 2.36
C MET A 297 -12.28 4.05 3.34
N TYR A 298 -11.02 3.96 3.77
CA TYR A 298 -10.62 3.00 4.80
C TYR A 298 -11.42 3.20 6.09
N ARG A 299 -11.53 4.43 6.58
CA ARG A 299 -12.29 4.76 7.79
C ARG A 299 -13.81 4.47 7.67
N ARG A 300 -14.32 4.28 6.46
CA ARG A 300 -15.70 3.86 6.17
C ARG A 300 -15.82 2.36 5.93
N GLY A 301 -14.79 1.58 6.21
CA GLY A 301 -14.80 0.13 6.10
C GLY A 301 -14.63 -0.41 4.68
N VAL A 302 -14.17 0.41 3.73
CA VAL A 302 -13.83 -0.06 2.39
C VAL A 302 -12.61 -0.96 2.45
N THR A 303 -12.59 -2.03 1.67
CA THR A 303 -11.48 -2.97 1.57
C THR A 303 -10.80 -2.89 0.21
N CYS A 304 -9.56 -3.38 0.13
CA CYS A 304 -8.85 -3.54 -1.13
C CYS A 304 -9.67 -4.35 -2.14
N PHE A 305 -10.42 -5.35 -1.66
CA PHE A 305 -11.30 -6.20 -2.47
C PHE A 305 -12.53 -5.48 -3.04
N SER A 306 -12.86 -4.30 -2.53
CA SER A 306 -13.92 -3.47 -3.10
C SER A 306 -13.57 -2.96 -4.49
N CYS A 307 -12.26 -2.92 -4.81
CA CYS A 307 -11.73 -2.44 -6.09
C CYS A 307 -10.93 -3.51 -6.86
N HIS A 308 -10.29 -4.47 -6.17
CA HIS A 308 -9.39 -5.46 -6.76
C HIS A 308 -9.90 -6.89 -6.57
N ASP A 309 -9.77 -7.74 -7.61
CA ASP A 309 -9.85 -9.20 -7.50
C ASP A 309 -8.49 -9.79 -7.86
N VAL A 310 -7.73 -10.11 -6.83
CA VAL A 310 -6.36 -10.64 -6.91
C VAL A 310 -6.26 -12.01 -7.59
N HIS A 311 -7.39 -12.66 -7.88
CA HIS A 311 -7.42 -13.90 -8.66
C HIS A 311 -7.32 -13.66 -10.18
N GLY A 312 -7.20 -12.41 -10.60
CA GLY A 312 -7.04 -12.02 -11.99
C GLY A 312 -8.37 -11.72 -12.69
N THR A 313 -8.49 -10.52 -13.24
CA THR A 313 -9.69 -10.05 -13.95
C THR A 313 -9.43 -9.75 -15.42
N GLY A 314 -8.16 -9.61 -15.81
CA GLY A 314 -7.76 -9.09 -17.12
C GLY A 314 -7.79 -7.57 -17.21
N ASN A 315 -8.37 -6.87 -16.22
CA ASN A 315 -8.28 -5.41 -16.11
C ASN A 315 -6.90 -4.99 -15.56
N ASN A 316 -6.53 -3.72 -15.80
CA ASN A 316 -5.30 -3.19 -15.25
C ASN A 316 -5.30 -3.27 -13.71
N ALA A 317 -4.20 -3.73 -13.14
CA ALA A 317 -4.03 -3.93 -11.70
C ALA A 317 -5.11 -4.86 -11.06
N ASP A 318 -5.63 -5.80 -11.84
CA ASP A 318 -6.68 -6.74 -11.43
C ASP A 318 -7.91 -6.05 -10.81
N LEU A 319 -8.31 -4.89 -11.35
CA LEU A 319 -9.54 -4.22 -10.95
C LEU A 319 -10.77 -5.06 -11.29
N ILE A 320 -11.76 -5.09 -10.41
CA ILE A 320 -13.02 -5.83 -10.62
C ILE A 320 -13.84 -5.32 -11.82
N ARG A 321 -13.58 -4.09 -12.26
CA ARG A 321 -14.17 -3.42 -13.43
C ARG A 321 -13.11 -2.54 -14.10
N PRO A 322 -13.34 -2.02 -15.31
CA PRO A 322 -12.53 -0.94 -15.88
C PRO A 322 -12.39 0.24 -14.89
N VAL A 323 -11.27 0.94 -14.96
CA VAL A 323 -10.86 1.93 -13.94
C VAL A 323 -11.90 3.00 -13.64
N GLY A 324 -12.60 3.53 -14.65
CA GLY A 324 -13.68 4.51 -14.47
C GLY A 324 -14.90 3.91 -13.76
N ASP A 325 -15.29 2.72 -14.18
CA ASP A 325 -16.52 2.06 -13.72
C ASP A 325 -16.40 1.60 -12.26
N VAL A 326 -15.23 1.20 -11.80
CA VAL A 326 -15.06 0.77 -10.40
C VAL A 326 -15.38 1.90 -9.42
N CYS A 327 -15.00 3.14 -9.73
CA CYS A 327 -15.32 4.30 -8.89
C CYS A 327 -16.82 4.61 -8.90
N LEU A 328 -17.45 4.52 -10.07
CA LEU A 328 -18.85 4.86 -10.27
C LEU A 328 -19.83 3.88 -9.60
N THR A 329 -19.38 2.71 -9.17
CA THR A 329 -20.23 1.79 -8.37
C THR A 329 -20.67 2.42 -7.04
N CYS A 330 -19.86 3.31 -6.47
CA CYS A 330 -20.14 3.99 -5.21
C CYS A 330 -20.22 5.52 -5.36
N HIS A 331 -19.54 6.09 -6.36
CA HIS A 331 -19.40 7.52 -6.60
C HIS A 331 -20.13 7.99 -7.88
N GLY A 332 -21.20 7.31 -8.28
CA GLY A 332 -22.00 7.75 -9.42
C GLY A 332 -22.65 9.13 -9.19
N PRO A 333 -23.02 9.86 -10.25
CA PRO A 333 -23.58 11.21 -10.14
C PRO A 333 -24.81 11.33 -9.24
N SER A 334 -25.61 10.28 -9.16
CA SER A 334 -26.80 10.21 -8.29
C SER A 334 -26.51 9.68 -6.88
N SER A 335 -25.27 9.32 -6.57
CA SER A 335 -24.87 8.82 -5.26
C SER A 335 -24.68 9.97 -4.28
N PRO A 336 -25.04 9.83 -2.98
CA PRO A 336 -24.67 10.80 -1.96
C PRO A 336 -23.16 10.97 -1.79
N ASN A 337 -22.36 10.01 -2.27
CA ASN A 337 -20.89 10.08 -2.33
C ASN A 337 -20.39 10.52 -3.71
N GLY A 338 -21.27 10.92 -4.61
CA GLY A 338 -20.92 11.34 -5.96
C GLY A 338 -20.27 12.72 -6.04
N PRO A 339 -19.90 13.16 -7.23
CA PRO A 339 -19.16 14.41 -7.45
C PRO A 339 -19.98 15.69 -7.23
N HIS A 340 -21.27 15.60 -6.86
CA HIS A 340 -22.18 16.73 -6.68
C HIS A 340 -22.23 17.69 -7.89
N SER A 341 -22.06 17.15 -9.08
CA SER A 341 -22.13 17.86 -10.37
C SER A 341 -23.16 17.20 -11.27
N PRO A 342 -23.84 17.93 -12.17
CA PRO A 342 -24.90 17.37 -13.02
C PRO A 342 -24.38 16.27 -13.95
N THR A 343 -23.12 16.35 -14.37
CA THR A 343 -22.47 15.34 -15.21
C THR A 343 -21.01 15.15 -14.78
N LEU A 344 -20.39 14.03 -15.20
CA LEU A 344 -18.96 13.82 -14.97
C LEU A 344 -18.09 14.86 -15.70
N GLU A 345 -18.51 15.27 -16.90
CA GLU A 345 -17.83 16.32 -17.65
C GLU A 345 -17.84 17.66 -16.88
N ALA A 346 -18.98 18.02 -16.32
CA ALA A 346 -19.10 19.23 -15.48
C ALA A 346 -18.26 19.15 -14.20
N HIS A 347 -17.97 17.94 -13.70
CA HIS A 347 -17.08 17.73 -12.57
C HIS A 347 -15.62 17.79 -12.96
N THR A 348 -15.24 17.10 -14.04
CA THR A 348 -13.84 16.92 -14.44
C THR A 348 -13.32 18.07 -15.28
N HIS A 349 -14.20 18.81 -15.94
CA HIS A 349 -13.87 19.83 -16.95
C HIS A 349 -13.02 19.29 -18.10
N HIS A 350 -13.14 17.99 -18.37
CA HIS A 350 -12.46 17.31 -19.48
C HIS A 350 -13.47 16.54 -20.31
N THR A 351 -13.19 16.45 -21.62
CA THR A 351 -14.05 15.71 -22.56
C THR A 351 -14.14 14.24 -22.16
N PRO A 352 -15.35 13.68 -22.04
CA PRO A 352 -15.56 12.26 -21.75
C PRO A 352 -14.76 11.35 -22.67
N GLY A 353 -14.17 10.27 -22.11
CA GLY A 353 -13.33 9.34 -22.85
C GLY A 353 -11.88 9.78 -23.03
N THR A 354 -11.50 10.96 -22.57
CA THR A 354 -10.09 11.38 -22.49
C THR A 354 -9.46 10.99 -21.16
N PRO A 355 -8.12 10.84 -21.07
CA PRO A 355 -7.44 10.53 -19.82
C PRO A 355 -7.71 11.51 -18.68
N GLY A 356 -7.94 12.81 -18.99
CA GLY A 356 -8.26 13.83 -18.00
C GLY A 356 -9.65 13.67 -17.36
N ALA A 357 -10.57 12.98 -18.03
CA ALA A 357 -11.91 12.69 -17.52
C ALA A 357 -11.94 11.46 -16.58
N GLU A 358 -10.83 10.72 -16.46
CA GLU A 358 -10.75 9.58 -15.55
C GLU A 358 -10.64 10.04 -14.09
N CYS A 359 -11.45 9.46 -13.19
CA CYS A 359 -11.41 9.76 -11.75
C CYS A 359 -10.01 9.66 -11.15
N VAL A 360 -9.27 8.62 -11.56
CA VAL A 360 -7.91 8.35 -11.08
C VAL A 360 -6.86 9.37 -11.56
N ALA A 361 -7.15 10.16 -12.58
CA ALA A 361 -6.24 11.21 -13.04
C ALA A 361 -6.03 12.28 -11.96
N CYS A 362 -7.12 12.63 -11.25
CA CYS A 362 -7.13 13.67 -10.24
C CYS A 362 -7.07 13.11 -8.80
N HIS A 363 -7.79 12.01 -8.52
CA HIS A 363 -7.93 11.46 -7.17
C HIS A 363 -6.89 10.38 -6.82
N MET A 364 -6.11 9.93 -7.78
CA MET A 364 -5.00 9.00 -7.59
C MET A 364 -3.81 9.44 -8.48
N PRO A 365 -3.27 10.65 -8.25
CA PRO A 365 -2.16 11.13 -9.07
C PRO A 365 -0.96 10.20 -8.99
N LYS A 366 -0.17 10.11 -10.07
CA LYS A 366 1.04 9.30 -10.11
C LYS A 366 2.20 10.09 -9.49
N ILE A 367 2.42 9.88 -8.21
CA ILE A 367 3.41 10.61 -7.41
C ILE A 367 4.32 9.69 -6.58
N GLU A 368 3.99 8.41 -6.46
CA GLU A 368 4.84 7.44 -5.77
C GLU A 368 5.93 6.93 -6.71
N GLN A 369 7.19 7.19 -6.38
CA GLN A 369 8.34 6.86 -7.21
C GLN A 369 8.58 5.35 -7.29
N GLU A 370 8.56 4.80 -8.50
CA GLU A 370 8.82 3.39 -8.76
C GLU A 370 10.25 3.15 -9.29
N ILE A 371 10.63 3.81 -10.38
CA ILE A 371 11.97 3.77 -10.96
C ILE A 371 12.21 5.01 -11.83
N GLY A 372 13.30 5.73 -11.59
CA GLY A 372 13.58 6.97 -12.32
C GLY A 372 12.43 7.96 -12.19
N ASP A 373 11.88 8.36 -13.32
CA ASP A 373 10.70 9.24 -13.47
C ASP A 373 9.37 8.48 -13.61
N VAL A 374 9.40 7.15 -13.55
CA VAL A 374 8.17 6.32 -13.54
C VAL A 374 7.56 6.38 -12.15
N ASN A 375 6.34 6.90 -12.09
CA ASN A 375 5.58 6.98 -10.85
C ASN A 375 4.31 6.12 -10.92
N VAL A 376 3.90 5.59 -9.77
CA VAL A 376 2.65 4.86 -9.58
C VAL A 376 1.64 5.71 -8.82
N ARG A 377 0.40 5.24 -8.74
CA ARG A 377 -0.72 6.02 -8.21
C ARG A 377 -0.75 5.99 -6.69
N SER A 378 -0.92 7.17 -6.08
CA SER A 378 -1.28 7.33 -4.68
C SER A 378 -2.64 6.70 -4.37
N HIS A 379 -2.77 6.11 -3.18
CA HIS A 379 -4.00 5.49 -2.68
C HIS A 379 -4.64 6.29 -1.53
N THR A 380 -4.28 7.56 -1.37
CA THR A 380 -5.00 8.47 -0.45
C THR A 380 -6.38 8.85 -0.97
N PHE A 381 -6.62 8.70 -2.29
CA PHE A 381 -7.82 9.14 -3.01
C PHE A 381 -8.12 10.64 -2.86
N ALA A 382 -7.12 11.40 -2.44
CA ALA A 382 -7.22 12.83 -2.26
C ALA A 382 -6.95 13.57 -3.57
N PHE A 383 -7.73 14.62 -3.83
CA PHE A 383 -7.33 15.63 -4.80
C PHE A 383 -6.26 16.52 -4.18
N ILE A 384 -5.06 16.49 -4.74
CA ILE A 384 -3.95 17.32 -4.26
C ILE A 384 -4.05 18.69 -4.94
N ALA A 385 -4.44 19.70 -4.15
CA ALA A 385 -4.61 21.06 -4.63
C ALA A 385 -3.25 21.73 -4.94
N PRO A 386 -3.21 22.75 -5.83
CA PRO A 386 -1.98 23.49 -6.14
C PRO A 386 -1.29 24.10 -4.91
N ASP A 387 -2.06 24.53 -3.92
CA ASP A 387 -1.50 25.11 -2.69
C ASP A 387 -0.68 24.11 -1.87
N MET A 388 -1.02 22.82 -1.92
CA MET A 388 -0.23 21.75 -1.31
C MET A 388 1.16 21.66 -1.94
N THR A 389 1.26 21.92 -3.26
CA THR A 389 2.55 21.99 -3.95
C THR A 389 3.37 23.18 -3.45
N ASP A 390 2.77 24.33 -3.31
CA ASP A 390 3.46 25.54 -2.83
C ASP A 390 3.95 25.36 -1.39
N GLN A 391 3.10 24.80 -0.52
CA GLN A 391 3.37 24.62 0.90
C GLN A 391 4.30 23.43 1.18
N TYR A 392 4.03 22.26 0.62
CA TYR A 392 4.65 21.00 0.99
C TYR A 392 5.50 20.36 -0.11
N LYS A 393 5.59 21.00 -1.28
CA LYS A 393 6.36 20.48 -2.44
C LYS A 393 5.86 19.13 -2.97
N ILE A 394 4.63 18.73 -2.63
CA ILE A 394 3.99 17.56 -3.20
C ILE A 394 3.45 17.89 -4.59
N PRO A 395 3.65 17.04 -5.62
CA PRO A 395 3.08 17.26 -6.95
C PRO A 395 1.54 17.28 -6.90
N ASN A 396 0.91 18.36 -7.38
CA ASN A 396 -0.55 18.44 -7.41
C ASN A 396 -1.17 17.61 -8.53
N SER A 397 -2.46 17.33 -8.40
CA SER A 397 -3.20 16.47 -9.33
C SER A 397 -3.21 16.97 -10.78
N CYS A 398 -3.05 18.27 -11.03
CA CYS A 398 -3.03 18.83 -12.39
C CYS A 398 -1.67 18.64 -13.07
N THR A 399 -0.58 19.02 -12.36
CA THR A 399 0.75 19.14 -12.96
C THR A 399 1.65 17.92 -12.73
N ALA A 400 1.23 16.97 -11.87
CA ALA A 400 2.01 15.77 -11.56
C ALA A 400 2.31 14.90 -12.81
N THR A 401 1.39 14.84 -13.75
CA THR A 401 1.51 13.95 -14.92
C THR A 401 1.07 14.60 -16.22
N CYS A 402 -0.10 15.27 -16.23
CA CYS A 402 -0.76 15.67 -17.50
C CYS A 402 -0.39 17.08 -17.95
N HIS A 403 -0.36 18.04 -17.05
CA HIS A 403 -0.05 19.45 -17.34
C HIS A 403 1.33 19.83 -16.79
N SER A 404 2.33 18.98 -17.01
CA SER A 404 3.69 19.12 -16.48
C SER A 404 4.44 20.36 -17.03
N ASP A 405 3.96 20.95 -18.12
CA ASP A 405 4.44 22.21 -18.69
C ASP A 405 3.87 23.45 -17.98
N LYS A 406 2.91 23.29 -17.05
CA LYS A 406 2.24 24.36 -16.32
C LYS A 406 2.76 24.45 -14.89
N ASN A 407 2.58 25.63 -14.30
CA ASN A 407 2.92 25.89 -12.89
C ASN A 407 1.68 25.86 -11.97
N THR A 408 1.90 25.97 -10.67
CA THR A 408 0.83 25.98 -9.66
C THR A 408 -0.11 27.18 -9.81
N GLY A 409 0.40 28.34 -10.25
CA GLY A 409 -0.41 29.53 -10.54
C GLY A 409 -1.46 29.23 -11.60
N TRP A 410 -1.05 28.68 -12.73
CA TRP A 410 -1.98 28.25 -13.78
C TRP A 410 -3.04 27.26 -13.27
N ALA A 411 -2.63 26.26 -12.50
CA ALA A 411 -3.55 25.26 -11.97
C ALA A 411 -4.58 25.90 -11.01
N ARG A 412 -4.13 26.83 -10.15
CA ARG A 412 -4.99 27.58 -9.23
C ARG A 412 -6.00 28.46 -10.00
N ASP A 413 -5.54 29.23 -10.98
CA ASP A 413 -6.41 30.11 -11.76
C ASP A 413 -7.42 29.31 -12.59
N THR A 414 -7.01 28.17 -13.12
CA THR A 414 -7.91 27.22 -13.79
C THR A 414 -9.01 26.74 -12.84
N LEU A 415 -8.65 26.26 -11.65
CA LEU A 415 -9.62 25.78 -10.64
C LEU A 415 -10.56 26.90 -10.18
N LYS A 416 -10.08 28.14 -10.03
CA LYS A 416 -10.92 29.31 -9.68
C LYS A 416 -11.97 29.60 -10.75
N SER A 417 -11.69 29.27 -12.00
CA SER A 417 -12.63 29.45 -13.11
C SER A 417 -13.76 28.40 -13.13
N TRP A 418 -13.64 27.32 -12.36
CA TRP A 418 -14.61 26.23 -12.33
C TRP A 418 -15.75 26.54 -11.35
N ALA A 419 -16.98 26.60 -11.85
CA ALA A 419 -18.15 27.06 -11.09
C ALA A 419 -18.45 26.24 -9.81
N ASN A 420 -18.05 24.97 -9.80
CA ASN A 420 -18.39 24.02 -8.71
C ASN A 420 -17.18 23.66 -7.83
N VAL A 421 -16.08 24.39 -7.94
CA VAL A 421 -14.91 24.14 -7.08
C VAL A 421 -15.09 24.89 -5.76
N SER A 422 -14.92 24.17 -4.65
CA SER A 422 -14.93 24.77 -3.33
C SER A 422 -13.80 25.81 -3.20
N PRO A 423 -14.08 27.04 -2.77
CA PRO A 423 -13.04 28.07 -2.61
C PRO A 423 -11.95 27.66 -1.62
N TRP A 424 -12.26 26.79 -0.68
CA TRP A 424 -11.30 26.23 0.29
C TRP A 424 -10.25 25.30 -0.34
N ARG A 425 -10.44 24.89 -1.58
CA ARG A 425 -9.51 23.99 -2.28
C ARG A 425 -8.53 24.68 -3.21
N VAL A 426 -8.70 25.98 -3.41
CA VAL A 426 -7.89 26.75 -4.37
C VAL A 426 -7.07 27.85 -3.70
N GLY A 427 -7.10 27.96 -2.40
CA GLY A 427 -6.42 28.99 -1.62
C GLY A 427 -6.98 30.40 -1.84
N SER A 428 -6.72 31.29 -0.94
CA SER A 428 -7.09 32.72 -1.02
C SER A 428 -6.04 33.50 -1.81
#